data_4a3bd63b9dee6e46413c3fef1c322577
#
_entry.id   4a3bd63b9dee6e46413c3fef1c322577
#
_cell.length_a   1.000
_cell.length_b   1.000
_cell.length_c   1.000
_cell.angle_alpha   90.00
_cell.angle_beta   90.00
_cell.angle_gamma   90.00
#
_symmetry.space_group_name_H-M   'P 1'
#
loop_
_entity.id
_entity.type
_entity.pdbx_description
1 polymer ?
#
loop_
_entity_poly.entity_id
_entity_poly.type
_entity_poly.pdbx_seq_one_letter_code
_entity_poly.pdbx_strand_id
1 'polypeptide(L)'
;MTAAPPAADRVARLLADFDAGKPAALARAVSMVENQREGFEQLLTTLHPRIGRARRIGVTGPPGAGKSTLTTQLVNAYRAADLRVGIVAVDPTSPFTGGALLGDRVRMESVALDPGVFIRSLATRGSLGGISSATRSVADVLDAFGFDRIIMETVGVGQSELDIARAADTTVVILVPESGDSIQALKAGLMEIADLFVVNKADRPGAERVRNDIELMLGMRHGLAVEAAGHHGVDLKAMANPGKAARDAARKDDSATWTPPVILTVAHKGDGVPELATSLDRHQHYLGASGELRVRRRRRLREQVMDVAEYRLHRRLWNDPAVQAFIDTSLPRIEGGEVSPYGIIDELLIKGAPAIARTSP
;
A
#
# COMPACT_ATOMS: atom_id res chain seq x y z
N MET A 1 2.38 36.16 -26.21
CA MET A 1 2.22 34.95 -25.38
C MET A 1 3.47 34.11 -25.61
N THR A 2 4.38 34.03 -24.64
CA THR A 2 5.57 33.16 -24.69
C THR A 2 5.14 31.70 -24.64
N ALA A 3 5.56 30.90 -25.60
CA ALA A 3 5.29 29.47 -25.64
C ALA A 3 5.76 28.80 -24.33
N ALA A 4 4.95 27.88 -23.80
CA ALA A 4 5.35 27.13 -22.60
C ALA A 4 6.68 26.38 -22.87
N PRO A 5 7.62 26.35 -21.93
CA PRO A 5 8.89 25.66 -22.13
C PRO A 5 8.67 24.17 -22.40
N PRO A 6 9.56 23.51 -23.16
CA PRO A 6 9.50 22.07 -23.43
C PRO A 6 9.36 21.24 -22.14
N ALA A 7 8.75 20.07 -22.22
CA ALA A 7 8.53 19.20 -21.05
C ALA A 7 9.85 18.85 -20.32
N ALA A 8 10.90 18.60 -21.09
CA ALA A 8 12.24 18.31 -20.54
C ALA A 8 12.78 19.45 -19.68
N ASP A 9 12.63 20.71 -20.11
CA ASP A 9 13.08 21.88 -19.34
C ASP A 9 12.27 22.07 -18.06
N ARG A 10 10.95 21.76 -18.11
CA ARG A 10 10.08 21.82 -16.93
C ARG A 10 10.49 20.77 -15.89
N VAL A 11 10.80 19.55 -16.34
CA VAL A 11 11.28 18.47 -15.44
C VAL A 11 12.65 18.81 -14.87
N ALA A 12 13.58 19.33 -15.68
CA ALA A 12 14.91 19.73 -15.20
C ALA A 12 14.85 20.81 -14.11
N ARG A 13 14.00 21.85 -14.30
CA ARG A 13 13.79 22.90 -13.27
C ARG A 13 13.13 22.33 -12.01
N LEU A 14 12.15 21.44 -12.17
CA LEU A 14 11.51 20.77 -11.05
C LEU A 14 12.52 19.95 -10.25
N LEU A 15 13.41 19.20 -10.92
CA LEU A 15 14.46 18.41 -10.28
C LEU A 15 15.46 19.30 -9.53
N ALA A 16 15.88 20.43 -10.08
CA ALA A 16 16.76 21.38 -9.40
C ALA A 16 16.15 21.92 -8.09
N ASP A 17 14.85 22.28 -8.13
CA ASP A 17 14.12 22.70 -6.92
C ASP A 17 13.91 21.55 -5.92
N PHE A 18 13.71 20.33 -6.44
CA PHE A 18 13.57 19.10 -5.64
C PHE A 18 14.86 18.77 -4.90
N ASP A 19 16.00 18.87 -5.60
CA ASP A 19 17.35 18.64 -5.05
C ASP A 19 17.73 19.70 -4.01
N ALA A 20 17.19 20.92 -4.15
CA ALA A 20 17.30 21.97 -3.15
C ALA A 20 16.37 21.76 -1.93
N GLY A 21 15.65 20.65 -1.85
CA GLY A 21 14.79 20.31 -0.72
C GLY A 21 13.52 21.15 -0.59
N LYS A 22 13.08 21.85 -1.68
CA LYS A 22 11.92 22.77 -1.62
C LYS A 22 10.61 21.98 -1.48
N PRO A 23 9.78 22.20 -0.43
CA PRO A 23 8.51 21.48 -0.25
C PRO A 23 7.53 21.67 -1.43
N ALA A 24 7.53 22.84 -2.06
CA ALA A 24 6.71 23.12 -3.23
C ALA A 24 7.10 22.27 -4.45
N ALA A 25 8.39 21.92 -4.59
CA ALA A 25 8.85 21.04 -5.65
C ALA A 25 8.41 19.60 -5.41
N LEU A 26 8.48 19.12 -4.15
CA LEU A 26 7.93 17.83 -3.76
C LEU A 26 6.44 17.74 -4.11
N ALA A 27 5.63 18.73 -3.69
CA ALA A 27 4.19 18.73 -3.98
C ALA A 27 3.89 18.73 -5.49
N ARG A 28 4.68 19.44 -6.29
CA ARG A 28 4.58 19.43 -7.76
C ARG A 28 4.97 18.09 -8.37
N ALA A 29 6.08 17.49 -7.90
CA ALA A 29 6.54 16.16 -8.34
C ALA A 29 5.49 15.09 -8.04
N VAL A 30 4.96 15.05 -6.81
CA VAL A 30 3.87 14.16 -6.42
C VAL A 30 2.64 14.35 -7.30
N SER A 31 2.20 15.61 -7.53
CA SER A 31 1.03 15.89 -8.39
C SER A 31 1.27 15.55 -9.87
N MET A 32 2.51 15.64 -10.35
CA MET A 32 2.88 15.26 -11.72
C MET A 32 2.75 13.74 -11.89
N VAL A 33 3.25 12.97 -10.93
CA VAL A 33 3.25 11.51 -10.95
C VAL A 33 1.84 10.95 -10.72
N GLU A 34 1.11 11.47 -9.74
CA GLU A 34 -0.27 11.07 -9.45
C GLU A 34 -1.20 11.22 -10.64
N ASN A 35 -1.08 12.35 -11.36
CA ASN A 35 -1.93 12.66 -12.50
C ASN A 35 -1.30 12.27 -13.86
N GLN A 36 -0.18 11.56 -13.85
CA GLN A 36 0.54 11.12 -15.06
C GLN A 36 0.73 12.24 -16.09
N ARG A 37 1.07 13.45 -15.59
CA ARG A 37 1.28 14.61 -16.46
C ARG A 37 2.53 14.43 -17.31
N GLU A 38 2.58 15.15 -18.42
CA GLU A 38 3.72 15.13 -19.34
C GLU A 38 5.06 15.28 -18.60
N GLY A 39 6.01 14.37 -18.86
CA GLY A 39 7.32 14.31 -18.19
C GLY A 39 7.38 13.47 -16.92
N PHE A 40 6.26 12.86 -16.45
CA PHE A 40 6.26 12.06 -15.21
C PHE A 40 7.17 10.84 -15.28
N GLU A 41 7.24 10.16 -16.43
CA GLU A 41 8.12 9.02 -16.64
C GLU A 41 9.60 9.41 -16.59
N GLN A 42 9.95 10.55 -17.19
CA GLN A 42 11.30 11.11 -17.14
C GLN A 42 11.68 11.45 -15.69
N LEU A 43 10.76 12.08 -14.94
CA LEU A 43 10.95 12.36 -13.52
C LEU A 43 11.23 11.09 -12.72
N LEU A 44 10.38 10.07 -12.83
CA LEU A 44 10.54 8.79 -12.12
C LEU A 44 11.84 8.07 -12.51
N THR A 45 12.20 8.09 -13.81
CA THR A 45 13.46 7.52 -14.29
C THR A 45 14.68 8.19 -13.64
N THR A 46 14.66 9.53 -13.57
CA THR A 46 15.75 10.30 -12.95
C THR A 46 15.84 10.09 -11.44
N LEU A 47 14.70 9.91 -10.76
CA LEU A 47 14.65 9.67 -9.32
C LEU A 47 14.98 8.23 -8.94
N HIS A 48 14.83 7.27 -9.86
CA HIS A 48 14.99 5.83 -9.58
C HIS A 48 16.27 5.44 -8.84
N PRO A 49 17.47 5.96 -9.15
CA PRO A 49 18.70 5.62 -8.42
C PRO A 49 18.72 6.07 -6.96
N ARG A 50 17.78 6.91 -6.53
CA ARG A 50 17.73 7.51 -5.19
C ARG A 50 16.76 6.79 -4.25
N ILE A 51 15.94 5.87 -4.77
CA ILE A 51 14.92 5.13 -4.00
C ILE A 51 15.52 3.91 -3.29
N GLY A 52 14.76 3.37 -2.33
CA GLY A 52 15.09 2.14 -1.62
C GLY A 52 15.68 2.36 -0.21
N ARG A 53 15.71 3.60 0.28
CA ARG A 53 16.16 3.96 1.63
C ARG A 53 15.01 4.00 2.63
N ALA A 54 13.86 4.54 2.24
CA ALA A 54 12.70 4.63 3.09
C ALA A 54 12.17 3.23 3.46
N ARG A 55 11.63 3.12 4.68
CA ARG A 55 10.85 1.97 5.12
C ARG A 55 9.39 2.22 4.82
N ARG A 56 8.76 1.31 4.05
CA ARG A 56 7.37 1.44 3.61
C ARG A 56 6.46 0.61 4.49
N ILE A 57 5.52 1.24 5.15
CA ILE A 57 4.58 0.64 6.08
C ILE A 57 3.19 0.76 5.49
N GLY A 58 2.54 -0.37 5.25
CA GLY A 58 1.15 -0.45 4.84
C GLY A 58 0.24 -0.58 6.06
N VAL A 59 -0.78 0.25 6.15
CA VAL A 59 -1.78 0.23 7.23
C VAL A 59 -3.14 -0.06 6.62
N THR A 60 -3.75 -1.16 7.03
CA THR A 60 -5.06 -1.61 6.52
C THR A 60 -5.95 -2.14 7.64
N GLY A 61 -7.21 -2.40 7.33
CA GLY A 61 -8.21 -2.88 8.27
C GLY A 61 -9.58 -2.26 8.04
N PRO A 62 -10.64 -2.71 8.72
CA PRO A 62 -12.01 -2.30 8.47
C PRO A 62 -12.23 -0.79 8.70
N PRO A 63 -13.30 -0.23 8.11
CA PRO A 63 -13.71 1.15 8.37
C PRO A 63 -13.92 1.37 9.87
N GLY A 64 -13.57 2.55 10.37
CA GLY A 64 -13.77 2.87 11.78
C GLY A 64 -12.80 2.18 12.75
N ALA A 65 -11.84 1.36 12.28
CA ALA A 65 -10.85 0.72 13.14
C ALA A 65 -9.87 1.70 13.80
N GLY A 66 -9.84 2.97 13.37
CA GLY A 66 -8.97 4.01 13.93
C GLY A 66 -7.60 4.05 13.26
N LYS A 67 -7.51 3.62 11.99
CA LYS A 67 -6.27 3.64 11.20
C LYS A 67 -5.60 5.01 11.21
N SER A 68 -6.31 6.06 10.81
CA SER A 68 -5.75 7.42 10.71
C SER A 68 -5.32 7.98 12.08
N THR A 69 -6.06 7.65 13.15
CA THR A 69 -5.66 8.02 14.52
C THR A 69 -4.37 7.32 14.93
N LEU A 70 -4.27 6.02 14.66
CA LEU A 70 -3.05 5.26 14.96
C LEU A 70 -1.87 5.72 14.10
N THR A 71 -2.11 5.98 12.80
CA THR A 71 -1.11 6.57 11.89
C THR A 71 -0.58 7.89 12.44
N THR A 72 -1.46 8.79 12.90
CA THR A 72 -1.06 10.08 13.50
C THR A 72 -0.16 9.88 14.73
N GLN A 73 -0.50 8.96 15.62
CA GLN A 73 0.31 8.67 16.81
C GLN A 73 1.66 8.03 16.43
N LEU A 74 1.68 7.16 15.45
CA LEU A 74 2.92 6.56 14.94
C LEU A 74 3.83 7.63 14.30
N VAL A 75 3.25 8.59 13.57
CA VAL A 75 3.98 9.76 13.04
C VAL A 75 4.58 10.58 14.18
N ASN A 76 3.82 10.87 15.24
CA ASN A 76 4.34 11.58 16.39
C ASN A 76 5.53 10.86 17.04
N ALA A 77 5.45 9.53 17.18
CA ALA A 77 6.55 8.71 17.70
C ALA A 77 7.81 8.78 16.80
N TYR A 78 7.65 8.72 15.48
CA TYR A 78 8.76 8.85 14.56
C TYR A 78 9.32 10.26 14.50
N ARG A 79 8.48 11.30 14.59
CA ARG A 79 8.92 12.70 14.64
C ARG A 79 9.69 13.01 15.93
N ALA A 80 9.29 12.40 17.06
CA ALA A 80 10.05 12.50 18.31
C ALA A 80 11.47 11.90 18.20
N ALA A 81 11.69 10.97 17.27
CA ALA A 81 13.00 10.42 16.92
C ALA A 81 13.67 11.16 15.73
N ASP A 82 13.18 12.36 15.37
CA ASP A 82 13.65 13.22 14.27
C ASP A 82 13.60 12.56 12.88
N LEU A 83 12.76 11.53 12.68
CA LEU A 83 12.58 10.87 11.39
C LEU A 83 11.56 11.64 10.54
N ARG A 84 11.85 11.79 9.24
CA ARG A 84 10.91 12.38 8.27
C ARG A 84 9.88 11.36 7.83
N VAL A 85 8.59 11.72 7.86
CA VAL A 85 7.49 10.79 7.59
C VAL A 85 6.61 11.27 6.45
N GLY A 86 6.51 10.46 5.39
CA GLY A 86 5.53 10.65 4.32
C GLY A 86 4.28 9.81 4.57
N ILE A 87 3.10 10.39 4.39
CA ILE A 87 1.81 9.69 4.51
C ILE A 87 1.11 9.72 3.16
N VAL A 88 0.71 8.55 2.67
CA VAL A 88 -0.08 8.38 1.45
C VAL A 88 -1.40 7.72 1.85
N ALA A 89 -2.45 8.52 1.98
CA ALA A 89 -3.80 8.03 2.26
C ALA A 89 -4.50 7.70 0.94
N VAL A 90 -5.00 6.48 0.82
CA VAL A 90 -5.65 5.99 -0.39
C VAL A 90 -7.15 5.91 -0.16
N ASP A 91 -7.87 6.89 -0.72
CA ASP A 91 -9.32 7.04 -0.57
C ASP A 91 -10.07 6.44 -1.76
N PRO A 92 -11.27 5.86 -1.55
CA PRO A 92 -12.16 5.58 -2.65
C PRO A 92 -12.51 6.88 -3.39
N THR A 93 -12.60 6.78 -4.72
CA THR A 93 -12.96 7.93 -5.55
C THR A 93 -14.36 8.41 -5.18
N SER A 94 -14.51 9.69 -4.88
CA SER A 94 -15.82 10.31 -4.72
C SER A 94 -16.61 10.19 -6.05
N PRO A 95 -17.82 9.59 -6.05
CA PRO A 95 -18.64 9.51 -7.26
C PRO A 95 -19.08 10.88 -7.78
N PHE A 96 -19.02 11.93 -6.94
CA PHE A 96 -19.45 13.29 -7.31
C PHE A 96 -18.33 14.18 -7.80
N THR A 97 -17.13 14.08 -7.24
CA THR A 97 -16.01 14.97 -7.55
C THR A 97 -14.89 14.30 -8.32
N GLY A 98 -14.87 12.97 -8.40
CA GLY A 98 -13.77 12.20 -8.99
C GLY A 98 -12.43 12.35 -8.26
N GLY A 99 -12.41 13.02 -7.11
CA GLY A 99 -11.25 13.21 -6.24
C GLY A 99 -11.31 12.40 -4.95
N ALA A 100 -10.24 12.43 -4.15
CA ALA A 100 -10.23 11.86 -2.82
C ALA A 100 -11.22 12.59 -1.89
N LEU A 101 -11.89 11.83 -1.02
CA LEU A 101 -12.73 12.42 0.03
C LEU A 101 -11.82 13.17 1.01
N LEU A 102 -12.06 14.47 1.18
CA LEU A 102 -11.24 15.39 2.03
C LEU A 102 -11.15 14.99 3.52
N GLY A 103 -11.84 13.92 3.95
CA GLY A 103 -11.96 13.54 5.35
C GLY A 103 -10.65 13.22 6.08
N ASP A 104 -9.61 12.75 5.37
CA ASP A 104 -8.39 12.29 6.04
C ASP A 104 -7.44 13.44 6.40
N ARG A 105 -7.41 14.53 5.62
CA ARG A 105 -6.61 15.71 6.00
C ARG A 105 -7.10 16.34 7.32
N VAL A 106 -8.41 16.38 7.52
CA VAL A 106 -9.01 16.90 8.76
C VAL A 106 -8.65 16.01 9.96
N ARG A 107 -8.48 14.72 9.77
CA ARG A 107 -8.12 13.77 10.84
C ARG A 107 -6.65 13.82 11.26
N MET A 108 -5.78 14.38 10.43
CA MET A 108 -4.33 14.44 10.65
C MET A 108 -3.82 15.88 10.82
N GLU A 109 -4.71 16.83 11.15
CA GLU A 109 -4.35 18.26 11.32
C GLU A 109 -3.21 18.49 12.30
N SER A 110 -3.12 17.69 13.36
CA SER A 110 -2.09 17.84 14.39
C SER A 110 -0.66 17.63 13.87
N VAL A 111 -0.47 16.88 12.80
CA VAL A 111 0.85 16.60 12.20
C VAL A 111 1.05 17.27 10.84
N ALA A 112 0.00 17.87 10.27
CA ALA A 112 0.04 18.45 8.92
C ALA A 112 0.94 19.70 8.81
N LEU A 113 1.22 20.37 9.92
CA LEU A 113 2.07 21.57 9.96
C LEU A 113 3.53 21.27 10.32
N ASP A 114 3.87 20.02 10.67
CA ASP A 114 5.25 19.63 10.96
C ASP A 114 6.08 19.60 9.65
N PRO A 115 7.19 20.35 9.56
CA PRO A 115 8.03 20.40 8.35
C PRO A 115 8.67 19.05 7.98
N GLY A 116 8.77 18.11 8.93
CA GLY A 116 9.25 16.75 8.70
C GLY A 116 8.15 15.78 8.23
N VAL A 117 6.91 16.27 8.05
CA VAL A 117 5.77 15.45 7.63
C VAL A 117 5.23 15.90 6.27
N PHE A 118 4.93 14.95 5.40
CA PHE A 118 4.23 15.21 4.14
C PHE A 118 3.00 14.30 4.03
N ILE A 119 1.84 14.87 3.73
CA ILE A 119 0.58 14.13 3.63
C ILE A 119 -0.01 14.29 2.23
N ARG A 120 -0.35 13.18 1.59
CA ARG A 120 -1.06 13.16 0.31
C ARG A 120 -2.20 12.16 0.32
N SER A 121 -3.42 12.62 0.03
CA SER A 121 -4.56 11.75 -0.26
C SER A 121 -4.64 11.48 -1.76
N LEU A 122 -4.72 10.21 -2.14
CA LEU A 122 -4.87 9.73 -3.50
C LEU A 122 -6.27 9.17 -3.71
N ALA A 123 -6.91 9.53 -4.81
CA ALA A 123 -8.18 8.93 -5.19
C ALA A 123 -7.96 7.62 -5.96
N THR A 124 -8.79 6.61 -5.67
CA THR A 124 -8.85 5.37 -6.44
C THR A 124 -9.54 5.61 -7.77
N ARG A 125 -8.84 6.26 -8.70
CA ARG A 125 -9.37 6.40 -10.07
C ARG A 125 -9.30 5.04 -10.72
N GLY A 126 -10.42 4.52 -11.27
CA GLY A 126 -10.54 3.21 -11.92
C GLY A 126 -9.66 3.02 -13.15
N SER A 127 -8.37 3.29 -13.04
CA SER A 127 -7.35 3.14 -14.07
C SER A 127 -6.78 1.72 -14.06
N LEU A 128 -6.50 1.19 -15.23
CA LEU A 128 -5.68 0.00 -15.44
C LEU A 128 -4.36 0.14 -14.66
N GLY A 129 -4.06 -0.83 -13.81
CA GLY A 129 -2.93 -0.77 -12.87
C GLY A 129 -3.30 -0.36 -11.44
N GLY A 130 -4.56 0.04 -11.19
CA GLY A 130 -5.15 0.24 -9.84
C GLY A 130 -4.47 1.30 -8.98
N ILE A 131 -4.95 1.39 -7.75
CA ILE A 131 -4.43 2.22 -6.65
C ILE A 131 -2.93 2.01 -6.44
N SER A 132 -2.46 0.78 -6.66
CA SER A 132 -1.10 0.39 -6.34
C SER A 132 -0.04 1.10 -7.19
N SER A 133 -0.32 1.42 -8.45
CA SER A 133 0.64 2.08 -9.34
C SER A 133 0.91 3.53 -8.93
N ALA A 134 -0.13 4.36 -8.77
CA ALA A 134 0.01 5.74 -8.34
C ALA A 134 0.60 5.84 -6.92
N THR A 135 0.15 4.98 -5.99
CA THR A 135 0.64 4.92 -4.61
C THR A 135 2.13 4.57 -4.56
N ARG A 136 2.56 3.56 -5.36
CA ARG A 136 3.97 3.18 -5.46
C ARG A 136 4.82 4.32 -6.02
N SER A 137 4.37 4.95 -7.10
CA SER A 137 5.10 6.03 -7.73
C SER A 137 5.22 7.27 -6.83
N VAL A 138 4.16 7.61 -6.07
CA VAL A 138 4.21 8.67 -5.06
C VAL A 138 5.16 8.30 -3.92
N ALA A 139 5.13 7.05 -3.44
CA ALA A 139 6.07 6.57 -2.44
C ALA A 139 7.53 6.62 -2.95
N ASP A 140 7.79 6.31 -4.23
CA ASP A 140 9.10 6.45 -4.84
C ASP A 140 9.58 7.91 -4.84
N VAL A 141 8.71 8.87 -5.12
CA VAL A 141 9.03 10.32 -5.06
C VAL A 141 9.38 10.74 -3.63
N LEU A 142 8.61 10.27 -2.64
CA LEU A 142 8.88 10.57 -1.22
C LEU A 142 10.21 9.96 -0.75
N ASP A 143 10.49 8.71 -1.13
CA ASP A 143 11.75 8.03 -0.84
C ASP A 143 12.94 8.80 -1.44
N ALA A 144 12.86 9.18 -2.72
CA ALA A 144 13.88 9.96 -3.42
C ALA A 144 14.09 11.37 -2.81
N PHE A 145 13.06 11.96 -2.18
CA PHE A 145 13.16 13.25 -1.49
C PHE A 145 13.80 13.14 -0.11
N GLY A 146 14.01 11.92 0.40
CA GLY A 146 14.69 11.65 1.66
C GLY A 146 13.75 11.52 2.87
N PHE A 147 12.56 10.97 2.70
CA PHE A 147 11.74 10.53 3.82
C PHE A 147 12.25 9.19 4.35
N ASP A 148 12.29 9.05 5.70
CA ASP A 148 12.77 7.85 6.38
C ASP A 148 11.69 6.78 6.49
N ARG A 149 10.45 7.22 6.67
CA ARG A 149 9.25 6.38 6.80
C ARG A 149 8.19 6.83 5.81
N ILE A 150 7.57 5.88 5.12
CA ILE A 150 6.44 6.14 4.23
C ILE A 150 5.30 5.24 4.69
N ILE A 151 4.26 5.86 5.24
CA ILE A 151 3.06 5.16 5.70
C ILE A 151 2.00 5.27 4.60
N MET A 152 1.54 4.12 4.12
CA MET A 152 0.46 4.02 3.14
C MET A 152 -0.76 3.46 3.83
N GLU A 153 -1.87 4.21 3.83
CA GLU A 153 -3.09 3.89 4.56
C GLU A 153 -4.27 3.71 3.61
N THR A 154 -5.09 2.66 3.84
CA THR A 154 -6.37 2.48 3.13
C THR A 154 -7.54 3.05 3.92
N VAL A 155 -8.57 3.54 3.23
CA VAL A 155 -9.81 4.01 3.89
C VAL A 155 -10.78 2.88 4.25
N GLY A 156 -10.40 1.62 3.99
CA GLY A 156 -11.09 0.45 4.55
C GLY A 156 -12.32 -0.02 3.75
N VAL A 157 -12.34 0.19 2.43
CA VAL A 157 -13.39 -0.35 1.55
C VAL A 157 -12.76 -0.98 0.29
N GLY A 158 -12.98 -2.28 0.10
CA GLY A 158 -12.67 -2.98 -1.15
C GLY A 158 -11.28 -3.62 -1.24
N GLN A 159 -10.87 -3.99 -2.46
CA GLN A 159 -9.61 -4.72 -2.75
C GLN A 159 -8.31 -3.90 -2.51
N SER A 160 -8.44 -2.64 -2.11
CA SER A 160 -7.31 -1.75 -1.80
C SER A 160 -6.38 -2.27 -0.69
N GLU A 161 -6.86 -3.18 0.14
CA GLU A 161 -6.11 -3.79 1.24
C GLU A 161 -4.92 -4.63 0.75
N LEU A 162 -5.15 -5.44 -0.28
CA LEU A 162 -4.09 -6.25 -0.92
C LEU A 162 -3.09 -5.37 -1.68
N ASP A 163 -3.57 -4.29 -2.30
CA ASP A 163 -2.73 -3.37 -3.06
C ASP A 163 -1.74 -2.63 -2.16
N ILE A 164 -2.17 -2.22 -0.96
CA ILE A 164 -1.28 -1.61 0.03
C ILE A 164 -0.21 -2.61 0.50
N ALA A 165 -0.59 -3.87 0.76
CA ALA A 165 0.37 -4.90 1.14
C ALA A 165 1.44 -5.14 0.07
N ARG A 166 1.07 -5.09 -1.22
CA ARG A 166 2.02 -5.19 -2.34
C ARG A 166 2.96 -3.99 -2.45
N ALA A 167 2.50 -2.80 -2.04
CA ALA A 167 3.29 -1.57 -2.09
C ALA A 167 4.23 -1.39 -0.88
N ALA A 168 3.96 -2.06 0.24
CA ALA A 168 4.69 -1.94 1.50
C ALA A 168 5.87 -2.93 1.64
N ASP A 169 6.80 -2.62 2.54
CA ASP A 169 7.80 -3.55 3.05
C ASP A 169 7.23 -4.33 4.25
N THR A 170 6.39 -3.66 5.05
CA THR A 170 5.73 -4.20 6.25
C THR A 170 4.25 -3.83 6.24
N THR A 171 3.37 -4.79 6.49
CA THR A 171 1.92 -4.58 6.53
C THR A 171 1.38 -4.74 7.95
N VAL A 172 0.67 -3.71 8.42
CA VAL A 172 -0.06 -3.69 9.70
C VAL A 172 -1.55 -3.83 9.42
N VAL A 173 -2.17 -4.87 9.98
CA VAL A 173 -3.62 -5.06 9.93
C VAL A 173 -4.22 -4.63 11.26
N ILE A 174 -5.11 -3.63 11.23
CA ILE A 174 -5.77 -3.07 12.42
C ILE A 174 -7.18 -3.63 12.52
N LEU A 175 -7.51 -4.16 13.68
CA LEU A 175 -8.82 -4.72 14.04
C LEU A 175 -9.36 -4.01 15.29
N VAL A 176 -10.64 -4.20 15.58
CA VAL A 176 -11.30 -3.65 16.77
C VAL A 176 -12.21 -4.71 17.41
N PRO A 177 -12.44 -4.63 18.75
CA PRO A 177 -13.23 -5.64 19.47
C PRO A 177 -14.67 -5.79 19.00
N GLU A 178 -15.27 -4.71 18.51
CA GLU A 178 -16.70 -4.62 18.22
C GLU A 178 -17.11 -5.12 16.83
N SER A 179 -16.16 -5.36 15.96
CA SER A 179 -16.47 -5.84 14.63
C SER A 179 -16.74 -7.35 14.65
N GLY A 180 -18.00 -7.77 14.66
CA GLY A 180 -18.38 -9.13 14.28
C GLY A 180 -17.81 -9.51 12.91
N ASP A 181 -17.57 -8.50 12.07
CA ASP A 181 -16.84 -8.56 10.80
C ASP A 181 -15.32 -8.75 10.98
N SER A 182 -14.72 -8.58 12.16
CA SER A 182 -13.28 -8.77 12.38
C SER A 182 -12.84 -10.19 12.04
N ILE A 183 -13.63 -11.19 12.41
CA ILE A 183 -13.38 -12.61 12.07
C ILE A 183 -13.63 -12.86 10.56
N GLN A 184 -14.58 -12.16 9.95
CA GLN A 184 -14.81 -12.24 8.50
C GLN A 184 -13.72 -11.52 7.70
N ALA A 185 -13.23 -10.38 8.19
CA ALA A 185 -12.07 -9.69 7.60
C ALA A 185 -10.81 -10.55 7.67
N LEU A 186 -10.60 -11.28 8.76
CA LEU A 186 -9.52 -12.27 8.88
C LEU A 186 -9.65 -13.40 7.87
N LYS A 187 -10.89 -13.86 7.57
CA LYS A 187 -11.16 -14.86 6.52
C LYS A 187 -10.94 -14.32 5.10
N ALA A 188 -11.00 -13.01 4.87
CA ALA A 188 -10.88 -12.36 3.57
C ALA A 188 -9.42 -12.17 3.07
N GLY A 189 -8.46 -12.97 3.54
CA GLY A 189 -7.06 -12.91 3.11
C GLY A 189 -6.17 -11.95 3.88
N LEU A 190 -6.71 -11.18 4.83
CA LEU A 190 -5.90 -10.26 5.66
C LEU A 190 -4.88 -11.00 6.54
N MET A 191 -5.19 -12.25 6.93
CA MET A 191 -4.24 -13.11 7.65
C MET A 191 -2.98 -13.44 6.86
N GLU A 192 -3.08 -13.45 5.53
CA GLU A 192 -1.96 -13.83 4.66
C GLU A 192 -0.99 -12.67 4.39
N ILE A 193 -1.50 -11.43 4.48
CA ILE A 193 -0.74 -10.24 4.16
C ILE A 193 -0.17 -9.53 5.38
N ALA A 194 -0.64 -9.87 6.59
CA ALA A 194 -0.24 -9.19 7.81
C ALA A 194 1.15 -9.63 8.28
N ASP A 195 2.02 -8.66 8.47
CA ASP A 195 3.28 -8.82 9.19
C ASP A 195 3.13 -8.49 10.68
N LEU A 196 2.18 -7.62 11.03
CA LEU A 196 1.79 -7.29 12.39
C LEU A 196 0.27 -7.15 12.47
N PHE A 197 -0.30 -7.56 13.60
CA PHE A 197 -1.69 -7.28 13.94
C PHE A 197 -1.77 -6.25 15.06
N VAL A 198 -2.75 -5.36 14.95
CA VAL A 198 -3.09 -4.39 15.98
C VAL A 198 -4.57 -4.56 16.33
N VAL A 199 -4.87 -4.78 17.59
CA VAL A 199 -6.24 -4.67 18.12
C VAL A 199 -6.35 -3.30 18.77
N ASN A 200 -6.92 -2.36 18.01
CA ASN A 200 -7.13 -0.98 18.47
C ASN A 200 -8.42 -0.87 19.29
N LYS A 201 -8.56 0.24 20.02
CA LYS A 201 -9.65 0.46 20.99
C LYS A 201 -9.65 -0.62 22.09
N ALA A 202 -8.47 -0.98 22.56
CA ALA A 202 -8.28 -2.03 23.55
C ALA A 202 -8.84 -1.67 24.95
N ASP A 203 -9.27 -0.42 25.14
CA ASP A 203 -10.04 0.04 26.27
C ASP A 203 -11.51 -0.47 26.26
N ARG A 204 -11.95 -1.08 25.17
CA ARG A 204 -13.29 -1.65 25.02
C ARG A 204 -13.32 -3.13 25.38
N PRO A 205 -14.47 -3.65 25.86
CA PRO A 205 -14.62 -5.07 26.15
C PRO A 205 -14.37 -5.95 24.92
N GLY A 206 -13.73 -7.09 25.10
CA GLY A 206 -13.48 -8.08 24.05
C GLY A 206 -12.14 -7.94 23.32
N ALA A 207 -11.32 -6.92 23.59
CA ALA A 207 -10.02 -6.74 22.95
C ALA A 207 -9.08 -7.95 23.17
N GLU A 208 -8.99 -8.44 24.39
CA GLU A 208 -8.22 -9.62 24.73
C GLU A 208 -8.72 -10.89 24.03
N ARG A 209 -10.03 -11.02 23.87
CA ARG A 209 -10.62 -12.14 23.13
C ARG A 209 -10.17 -12.11 21.67
N VAL A 210 -10.30 -10.96 20.99
CA VAL A 210 -9.87 -10.81 19.59
C VAL A 210 -8.37 -11.09 19.45
N ARG A 211 -7.53 -10.62 20.39
CA ARG A 211 -6.11 -10.94 20.42
C ARG A 211 -5.87 -12.45 20.49
N ASN A 212 -6.51 -13.13 21.44
CA ASN A 212 -6.35 -14.57 21.62
C ASN A 212 -6.84 -15.35 20.38
N ASP A 213 -7.94 -14.94 19.76
CA ASP A 213 -8.46 -15.57 18.55
C ASP A 213 -7.47 -15.45 17.37
N ILE A 214 -6.82 -14.28 17.20
CA ILE A 214 -5.78 -14.09 16.19
C ILE A 214 -4.56 -14.97 16.51
N GLU A 215 -4.06 -14.95 17.74
CA GLU A 215 -2.91 -15.74 18.16
C GLU A 215 -3.16 -17.24 17.99
N LEU A 216 -4.37 -17.72 18.27
CA LEU A 216 -4.77 -19.10 18.03
C LEU A 216 -4.74 -19.45 16.54
N MET A 217 -5.28 -18.59 15.68
CA MET A 217 -5.24 -18.80 14.21
C MET A 217 -3.80 -18.80 13.68
N LEU A 218 -2.93 -17.92 14.17
CA LEU A 218 -1.52 -17.89 13.82
C LEU A 218 -0.79 -19.16 14.30
N GLY A 219 -1.08 -19.63 15.51
CA GLY A 219 -0.55 -20.88 16.05
C GLY A 219 -0.95 -22.10 15.20
N MET A 220 -2.20 -22.20 14.78
CA MET A 220 -2.66 -23.26 13.88
C MET A 220 -1.95 -23.22 12.51
N ARG A 221 -1.73 -22.02 11.95
CA ARG A 221 -1.02 -21.84 10.66
C ARG A 221 0.44 -22.30 10.74
N HIS A 222 1.11 -22.09 11.87
CA HIS A 222 2.51 -22.49 12.08
C HIS A 222 2.68 -23.93 12.63
N GLY A 223 1.62 -24.72 12.70
CA GLY A 223 1.66 -26.10 13.17
C GLY A 223 1.88 -26.26 14.67
N LEU A 224 2.00 -25.16 15.42
CA LEU A 224 2.27 -25.17 16.87
C LEU A 224 1.10 -25.72 17.71
N ALA A 225 -0.13 -25.73 17.15
CA ALA A 225 -1.31 -26.24 17.83
C ALA A 225 -1.44 -27.77 17.77
N VAL A 226 -0.69 -28.46 16.89
CA VAL A 226 -0.79 -29.93 16.72
C VAL A 226 0.08 -30.68 17.71
N GLU A 227 1.18 -30.12 18.21
CA GLU A 227 2.04 -30.75 19.20
C GLU A 227 1.43 -30.78 20.60
N ALA A 228 0.47 -29.91 20.92
CA ALA A 228 -0.26 -29.94 22.19
C ALA A 228 -1.27 -31.13 22.32
N ALA A 229 -1.54 -31.84 21.22
CA ALA A 229 -2.44 -32.99 21.17
C ALA A 229 -1.71 -34.36 21.21
N GLY A 230 -0.39 -34.37 21.32
CA GLY A 230 0.42 -35.60 21.47
C GLY A 230 0.27 -36.20 22.84
N HIS A 231 -0.18 -37.46 22.90
CA HIS A 231 -0.38 -38.30 24.09
C HIS A 231 0.77 -38.20 25.09
N HIS A 232 0.49 -37.77 26.27
CA HIS A 232 1.04 -37.91 27.63
C HIS A 232 1.25 -36.55 28.33
N GLY A 233 0.32 -36.29 29.25
CA GLY A 233 0.42 -35.18 30.21
C GLY A 233 -0.16 -33.84 29.70
N VAL A 234 -1.47 -33.71 29.84
CA VAL A 234 -2.18 -32.46 29.56
C VAL A 234 -1.68 -31.37 30.50
N ASP A 235 -0.92 -30.39 30.00
CA ASP A 235 -0.60 -29.18 30.76
C ASP A 235 -1.86 -28.30 30.84
N LEU A 236 -2.59 -28.46 31.94
CA LEU A 236 -3.81 -27.71 32.25
C LEU A 236 -3.61 -26.20 32.24
N LYS A 237 -2.36 -25.70 32.44
CA LYS A 237 -2.03 -24.28 32.36
C LYS A 237 -1.94 -23.79 30.90
N ALA A 238 -1.48 -24.64 29.99
CA ALA A 238 -1.46 -24.33 28.55
C ALA A 238 -2.88 -24.33 27.96
N MET A 239 -3.75 -25.23 28.41
CA MET A 239 -5.18 -25.23 28.02
C MET A 239 -5.96 -24.03 28.58
N ALA A 240 -5.58 -23.52 29.75
CA ALA A 240 -6.22 -22.36 30.35
C ALA A 240 -5.93 -21.03 29.61
N ASN A 241 -4.81 -20.96 28.87
CA ASN A 241 -4.47 -19.76 28.08
C ASN A 241 -3.57 -20.09 26.87
N PRO A 242 -4.15 -20.65 25.78
CA PRO A 242 -3.40 -21.10 24.62
C PRO A 242 -2.66 -19.94 23.90
N GLY A 243 -3.19 -18.71 23.95
CA GLY A 243 -2.53 -17.53 23.40
C GLY A 243 -1.26 -17.13 24.16
N LYS A 244 -1.17 -17.42 25.48
CA LYS A 244 0.05 -17.18 26.24
C LYS A 244 1.13 -18.21 25.90
N ALA A 245 0.75 -19.49 25.75
CA ALA A 245 1.68 -20.55 25.36
C ALA A 245 2.26 -20.29 23.95
N ALA A 246 1.44 -19.84 23.00
CA ALA A 246 1.88 -19.44 21.65
C ALA A 246 2.85 -18.24 21.69
N ARG A 247 2.58 -17.22 22.54
CA ARG A 247 3.50 -16.08 22.73
C ARG A 247 4.85 -16.48 23.31
N ASP A 248 4.84 -17.36 24.31
CA ASP A 248 6.06 -17.81 24.97
C ASP A 248 6.89 -18.73 24.03
N ALA A 249 6.24 -19.51 23.17
CA ALA A 249 6.89 -20.28 22.11
C ALA A 249 7.50 -19.38 21.03
N ALA A 250 6.76 -18.40 20.54
CA ALA A 250 7.23 -17.44 19.53
C ALA A 250 8.42 -16.58 20.02
N ARG A 251 8.53 -16.34 21.34
CA ARG A 251 9.67 -15.65 21.94
C ARG A 251 10.96 -16.49 22.02
N LYS A 252 10.82 -17.82 21.97
CA LYS A 252 11.96 -18.74 22.05
C LYS A 252 12.63 -19.05 20.71
N ASP A 253 11.92 -18.84 19.59
CA ASP A 253 12.42 -19.16 18.25
C ASP A 253 12.70 -17.88 17.43
N ASP A 254 13.65 -17.08 17.89
CA ASP A 254 13.97 -15.75 17.36
C ASP A 254 14.81 -15.80 16.07
N SER A 255 15.08 -16.98 15.46
CA SER A 255 16.15 -17.06 14.44
C SER A 255 15.76 -17.51 13.02
N ALA A 256 14.61 -18.14 12.80
CA ALA A 256 14.32 -18.74 11.50
C ALA A 256 13.06 -18.20 10.80
N THR A 257 12.00 -17.81 11.52
CA THR A 257 10.73 -17.41 10.88
C THR A 257 10.05 -16.28 11.65
N TRP A 258 9.58 -15.26 10.92
CA TRP A 258 8.80 -14.17 11.53
C TRP A 258 7.40 -14.64 11.91
N THR A 259 7.05 -14.51 13.19
CA THR A 259 5.69 -14.70 13.67
C THR A 259 5.05 -13.33 13.91
N PRO A 260 3.95 -12.98 13.22
CA PRO A 260 3.30 -11.70 13.39
C PRO A 260 2.85 -11.46 14.83
N PRO A 261 3.33 -10.42 15.52
CA PRO A 261 2.84 -10.08 16.85
C PRO A 261 1.43 -9.48 16.79
N VAL A 262 0.67 -9.65 17.88
CA VAL A 262 -0.65 -9.03 18.08
C VAL A 262 -0.54 -8.00 19.19
N ILE A 263 -0.65 -6.73 18.84
CA ILE A 263 -0.42 -5.58 19.73
C ILE A 263 -1.75 -4.94 20.08
N LEU A 264 -1.99 -4.71 21.38
CA LEU A 264 -3.13 -3.95 21.86
C LEU A 264 -2.82 -2.45 21.85
N THR A 265 -3.74 -1.65 21.31
CA THR A 265 -3.56 -0.19 21.28
C THR A 265 -4.83 0.56 21.69
N VAL A 266 -4.64 1.72 22.31
CA VAL A 266 -5.68 2.73 22.48
C VAL A 266 -5.19 3.99 21.78
N ALA A 267 -5.35 4.03 20.44
CA ALA A 267 -4.71 5.00 19.57
C ALA A 267 -4.94 6.47 20.01
N HIS A 268 -6.14 6.83 20.50
CA HIS A 268 -6.42 8.20 20.93
C HIS A 268 -5.65 8.62 22.21
N LYS A 269 -5.16 7.65 23.00
CA LYS A 269 -4.32 7.88 24.18
C LYS A 269 -2.83 7.71 23.89
N GLY A 270 -2.48 7.08 22.77
CA GLY A 270 -1.11 6.69 22.44
C GLY A 270 -0.65 5.38 23.08
N ASP A 271 -1.53 4.69 23.84
CA ASP A 271 -1.19 3.43 24.50
C ASP A 271 -0.89 2.33 23.43
N GLY A 272 0.17 1.56 23.65
CA GLY A 272 0.64 0.51 22.73
C GLY A 272 1.38 1.03 21.49
N VAL A 273 1.39 2.35 21.20
CA VAL A 273 2.09 2.93 20.05
C VAL A 273 3.60 2.74 20.12
N PRO A 274 4.29 2.92 21.26
CA PRO A 274 5.72 2.63 21.36
C PRO A 274 6.06 1.16 21.09
N GLU A 275 5.21 0.23 21.53
CA GLU A 275 5.36 -1.20 21.26
C GLU A 275 5.20 -1.49 19.75
N LEU A 276 4.21 -0.86 19.09
CA LEU A 276 4.00 -0.97 17.66
C LEU A 276 5.22 -0.44 16.88
N ALA A 277 5.73 0.74 17.23
CA ALA A 277 6.91 1.32 16.59
C ALA A 277 8.14 0.40 16.71
N THR A 278 8.37 -0.14 17.91
CA THR A 278 9.46 -1.09 18.19
C THR A 278 9.29 -2.38 17.38
N SER A 279 8.07 -2.91 17.28
CA SER A 279 7.77 -4.13 16.53
C SER A 279 7.93 -3.93 15.02
N LEU A 280 7.59 -2.74 14.49
CA LEU A 280 7.87 -2.36 13.10
C LEU A 280 9.38 -2.32 12.81
N ASP A 281 10.17 -1.77 13.73
CA ASP A 281 11.62 -1.75 13.58
C ASP A 281 12.23 -3.15 13.69
N ARG A 282 11.73 -4.02 14.56
CA ARG A 282 12.12 -5.43 14.67
C ARG A 282 11.81 -6.20 13.39
N HIS A 283 10.61 -6.03 12.83
CA HIS A 283 10.24 -6.66 11.56
C HIS A 283 11.15 -6.20 10.42
N GLN A 284 11.43 -4.89 10.34
CA GLN A 284 12.33 -4.36 9.33
C GLN A 284 13.75 -4.93 9.46
N HIS A 285 14.24 -5.11 10.70
CA HIS A 285 15.52 -5.75 10.96
C HIS A 285 15.52 -7.22 10.49
N TYR A 286 14.46 -7.96 10.84
CA TYR A 286 14.25 -9.33 10.38
C TYR A 286 14.28 -9.44 8.85
N LEU A 287 13.51 -8.57 8.15
CA LEU A 287 13.48 -8.55 6.69
C LEU A 287 14.87 -8.32 6.07
N GLY A 288 15.69 -7.45 6.69
CA GLY A 288 17.05 -7.18 6.27
C GLY A 288 17.97 -8.39 6.50
N ALA A 289 17.93 -8.97 7.69
CA ALA A 289 18.79 -10.08 8.09
C ALA A 289 18.48 -11.39 7.34
N SER A 290 17.17 -11.69 7.12
CA SER A 290 16.73 -12.87 6.37
C SER A 290 16.89 -12.74 4.85
N GLY A 291 17.13 -11.54 4.33
CA GLY A 291 17.14 -11.25 2.90
C GLY A 291 15.74 -11.09 2.28
N GLU A 292 14.68 -11.27 3.05
CA GLU A 292 13.28 -11.18 2.61
C GLU A 292 12.93 -9.79 2.08
N LEU A 293 13.54 -8.72 2.61
CA LEU A 293 13.37 -7.36 2.11
C LEU A 293 13.72 -7.25 0.62
N ARG A 294 14.81 -7.89 0.20
CA ARG A 294 15.26 -7.89 -1.21
C ARG A 294 14.27 -8.66 -2.08
N VAL A 295 13.74 -9.78 -1.59
CA VAL A 295 12.76 -10.60 -2.30
C VAL A 295 11.46 -9.81 -2.51
N ARG A 296 10.91 -9.17 -1.46
CA ARG A 296 9.71 -8.34 -1.52
C ARG A 296 9.89 -7.16 -2.48
N ARG A 297 11.00 -6.44 -2.39
CA ARG A 297 11.30 -5.30 -3.26
C ARG A 297 11.47 -5.71 -4.72
N ARG A 298 12.13 -6.85 -4.99
CA ARG A 298 12.27 -7.41 -6.34
C ARG A 298 10.93 -7.81 -6.94
N ARG A 299 10.06 -8.45 -6.17
CA ARG A 299 8.70 -8.79 -6.58
C ARG A 299 7.92 -7.52 -6.93
N ARG A 300 7.96 -6.50 -6.09
CA ARG A 300 7.32 -5.20 -6.34
C ARG A 300 7.83 -4.52 -7.62
N LEU A 301 9.13 -4.53 -7.87
CA LEU A 301 9.70 -4.00 -9.11
C LEU A 301 9.21 -4.77 -10.34
N ARG A 302 9.11 -6.10 -10.25
CA ARG A 302 8.55 -6.92 -11.35
C ARG A 302 7.11 -6.54 -11.63
N GLU A 303 6.27 -6.44 -10.61
CA GLU A 303 4.87 -6.01 -10.74
C GLU A 303 4.78 -4.60 -11.36
N GLN A 304 5.63 -3.67 -10.92
CA GLN A 304 5.68 -2.32 -11.47
C GLN A 304 6.05 -2.30 -12.96
N VAL A 305 6.99 -3.14 -13.38
CA VAL A 305 7.34 -3.27 -14.82
C VAL A 305 6.15 -3.78 -15.62
N MET A 306 5.42 -4.78 -15.08
CA MET A 306 4.22 -5.32 -15.74
C MET A 306 3.12 -4.25 -15.84
N ASP A 307 2.81 -3.55 -14.75
CA ASP A 307 1.80 -2.48 -14.73
C ASP A 307 2.12 -1.36 -15.74
N VAL A 308 3.40 -0.93 -15.79
CA VAL A 308 3.84 0.10 -16.75
C VAL A 308 3.72 -0.40 -18.19
N ALA A 309 4.07 -1.66 -18.45
CA ALA A 309 3.94 -2.25 -19.78
C ALA A 309 2.46 -2.35 -20.20
N GLU A 310 1.59 -2.88 -19.34
CA GLU A 310 0.15 -2.98 -19.59
C GLU A 310 -0.47 -1.60 -19.84
N TYR A 311 -0.14 -0.62 -19.00
CA TYR A 311 -0.61 0.76 -19.18
C TYR A 311 -0.19 1.35 -20.53
N ARG A 312 1.09 1.18 -20.92
CA ARG A 312 1.59 1.68 -22.20
C ARG A 312 0.95 0.97 -23.38
N LEU A 313 0.82 -0.36 -23.33
CA LEU A 313 0.16 -1.14 -24.38
C LEU A 313 -1.30 -0.72 -24.56
N HIS A 314 -2.03 -0.64 -23.45
CA HIS A 314 -3.41 -0.18 -23.45
C HIS A 314 -3.55 1.22 -24.06
N ARG A 315 -2.74 2.17 -23.60
CA ARG A 315 -2.78 3.55 -24.08
C ARG A 315 -2.45 3.65 -25.58
N ARG A 316 -1.45 2.89 -26.06
CA ARG A 316 -1.07 2.88 -27.47
C ARG A 316 -2.14 2.26 -28.35
N LEU A 317 -2.71 1.15 -27.92
CA LEU A 317 -3.75 0.46 -28.67
C LEU A 317 -5.01 1.32 -28.79
N TRP A 318 -5.53 1.78 -27.67
CA TRP A 318 -6.82 2.48 -27.64
C TRP A 318 -6.77 3.94 -28.09
N ASN A 319 -5.62 4.57 -28.14
CA ASN A 319 -5.47 5.93 -28.68
C ASN A 319 -5.06 5.93 -30.17
N ASP A 320 -4.90 4.77 -30.80
CA ASP A 320 -4.57 4.70 -32.21
C ASP A 320 -5.82 4.93 -33.08
N PRO A 321 -5.80 5.93 -33.98
CA PRO A 321 -6.96 6.26 -34.80
C PRO A 321 -7.41 5.12 -35.71
N ALA A 322 -6.49 4.25 -36.17
CA ALA A 322 -6.82 3.13 -37.03
C ALA A 322 -7.58 2.03 -36.26
N VAL A 323 -7.24 1.85 -34.98
CA VAL A 323 -7.96 0.93 -34.08
C VAL A 323 -9.37 1.46 -33.80
N GLN A 324 -9.51 2.76 -33.49
CA GLN A 324 -10.83 3.37 -33.28
C GLN A 324 -11.71 3.27 -34.53
N ALA A 325 -11.18 3.63 -35.70
CA ALA A 325 -11.91 3.55 -36.96
C ALA A 325 -12.32 2.09 -37.29
N PHE A 326 -11.48 1.11 -36.96
CA PHE A 326 -11.81 -0.30 -37.15
C PHE A 326 -12.98 -0.74 -36.24
N ILE A 327 -12.97 -0.31 -34.98
CA ILE A 327 -14.08 -0.59 -34.06
C ILE A 327 -15.36 0.00 -34.61
N ASP A 328 -15.37 1.30 -34.95
CA ASP A 328 -16.56 2.01 -35.44
C ASP A 328 -17.13 1.35 -36.72
N THR A 329 -16.27 0.92 -37.64
CA THR A 329 -16.69 0.22 -38.87
C THR A 329 -17.16 -1.21 -38.63
N SER A 330 -16.77 -1.83 -37.53
CA SER A 330 -17.19 -3.19 -37.16
C SER A 330 -18.51 -3.23 -36.40
N LEU A 331 -18.89 -2.13 -35.73
CA LEU A 331 -20.11 -2.08 -34.91
C LEU A 331 -21.39 -2.50 -35.66
N PRO A 332 -21.69 -2.01 -36.91
CA PRO A 332 -22.90 -2.43 -37.62
C PRO A 332 -22.96 -3.93 -37.92
N ARG A 333 -21.83 -4.56 -38.16
CA ARG A 333 -21.73 -6.01 -38.37
C ARG A 333 -22.00 -6.81 -37.10
N ILE A 334 -21.54 -6.27 -35.96
CA ILE A 334 -21.80 -6.87 -34.65
C ILE A 334 -23.28 -6.70 -34.28
N GLU A 335 -23.85 -5.53 -34.48
CA GLU A 335 -25.27 -5.24 -34.25
C GLU A 335 -26.18 -6.11 -35.13
N GLY A 336 -25.80 -6.35 -36.39
CA GLY A 336 -26.50 -7.25 -37.32
C GLY A 336 -26.32 -8.73 -37.00
N GLY A 337 -25.47 -9.12 -36.04
CA GLY A 337 -25.20 -10.51 -35.69
C GLY A 337 -24.33 -11.27 -36.71
N GLU A 338 -23.72 -10.57 -37.67
CA GLU A 338 -22.82 -11.16 -38.67
C GLU A 338 -21.50 -11.66 -38.05
N VAL A 339 -21.04 -10.94 -37.02
CA VAL A 339 -19.80 -11.26 -36.31
C VAL A 339 -19.99 -10.93 -34.81
N SER A 340 -19.36 -11.75 -33.96
CA SER A 340 -19.38 -11.46 -32.51
C SER A 340 -18.27 -10.48 -32.12
N PRO A 341 -18.39 -9.78 -30.94
CA PRO A 341 -17.28 -8.99 -30.41
C PRO A 341 -15.97 -9.76 -30.29
N TYR A 342 -16.03 -11.07 -30.03
CA TYR A 342 -14.84 -11.94 -29.96
C TYR A 342 -14.24 -12.21 -31.33
N GLY A 343 -15.05 -12.27 -32.40
CA GLY A 343 -14.62 -12.60 -33.73
C GLY A 343 -13.78 -11.52 -34.43
N ILE A 344 -13.79 -10.29 -33.94
CA ILE A 344 -13.00 -9.18 -34.50
C ILE A 344 -11.68 -8.94 -33.78
N ILE A 345 -11.42 -9.61 -32.63
CA ILE A 345 -10.27 -9.29 -31.77
C ILE A 345 -8.94 -9.54 -32.46
N ASP A 346 -8.78 -10.66 -33.16
CA ASP A 346 -7.52 -10.97 -33.85
C ASP A 346 -7.20 -9.94 -34.95
N GLU A 347 -8.21 -9.51 -35.71
CA GLU A 347 -8.05 -8.47 -36.74
C GLU A 347 -7.74 -7.10 -36.10
N LEU A 348 -8.40 -6.76 -34.96
CA LEU A 348 -8.13 -5.55 -34.19
C LEU A 348 -6.68 -5.55 -33.70
N LEU A 349 -6.18 -6.66 -33.14
CA LEU A 349 -4.81 -6.76 -32.67
C LEU A 349 -3.80 -6.65 -33.81
N ILE A 350 -4.08 -7.23 -34.96
CA ILE A 350 -3.23 -7.07 -36.15
C ILE A 350 -3.17 -5.62 -36.60
N LYS A 351 -4.32 -4.92 -36.66
CA LYS A 351 -4.38 -3.49 -37.00
C LYS A 351 -3.68 -2.61 -35.96
N GLY A 352 -3.77 -2.96 -34.67
CA GLY A 352 -3.11 -2.26 -33.57
C GLY A 352 -1.62 -2.57 -33.42
N ALA A 353 -1.10 -3.62 -34.04
CA ALA A 353 0.30 -4.03 -33.89
C ALA A 353 1.32 -2.92 -34.23
N PRO A 354 1.15 -2.11 -35.29
CA PRO A 354 2.05 -0.98 -35.56
C PRO A 354 2.06 0.09 -34.45
N ALA A 355 0.91 0.34 -33.82
CA ALA A 355 0.80 1.29 -32.70
C ALA A 355 1.51 0.77 -31.46
N ILE A 356 1.39 -0.53 -31.18
CA ILE A 356 2.06 -1.21 -30.07
C ILE A 356 3.59 -1.21 -30.27
N ALA A 357 4.06 -1.48 -31.50
CA ALA A 357 5.48 -1.60 -31.81
C ALA A 357 6.24 -0.26 -31.85
N ARG A 358 5.55 0.89 -31.93
CA ARG A 358 6.21 2.20 -31.94
C ARG A 358 7.00 2.41 -30.64
N THR A 359 8.32 2.57 -30.76
CA THR A 359 9.14 3.11 -29.67
C THR A 359 8.79 4.58 -29.49
N SER A 360 8.52 5.02 -28.26
CA SER A 360 8.39 6.47 -28.01
C SER A 360 9.72 7.16 -28.32
N PRO A 361 9.71 8.32 -29.01
CA PRO A 361 10.90 9.10 -29.24
C PRO A 361 11.51 9.60 -27.94
#